data_6ce461ad2c8b47ae97e1be39ccf9a0c1
#
_entry.id   6ce461ad2c8b47ae97e1be39ccf9a0c1
#
_cell.length_a   1.000
_cell.length_b   1.000
_cell.length_c   1.000
_cell.angle_alpha   90.00
_cell.angle_beta   90.00
_cell.angle_gamma   90.00
#
_symmetry.space_group_name_H-M   'P 1'
#
loop_
_entity.id
_entity.type
_entity.pdbx_description
1 polymer ?
#
loop_
_entity_poly.entity_id
_entity_poly.type
_entity_poly.pdbx_seq_one_letter_code
_entity_poly.pdbx_strand_id
1 'polypeptide(L)'
;MSDRIEWTALHSYMLYNERKVRALRLKFLRRSACIQARVTDYLQQHKVMDNVANNLGKLKDAFFANDLKGKFKGIPAVICGAGHSLAQAMEQLKGLDQKALVIAGGSTITALGHYGVRPHIAMAVDPNEEEYERLRTSSCFEVPFLYSARLHKDILSSTHMQMGYLCSNTGGVFEQWMHEKLGIHCESFALALGSEALSITTLATAFARELGCDPILFCGVDLAYSNNQQYCPGVISSSSISLKELESVTRSRDRLVRRKNIQGI
;
A
#
# COMPACT_ATOMS: atom_id res chain seq x y z
N MET A 1 -26.10 -2.51 -5.96
CA MET A 1 -26.43 -1.12 -6.26
C MET A 1 -25.46 -0.23 -5.50
N SER A 2 -24.50 0.40 -6.15
CA SER A 2 -23.68 1.40 -5.47
C SER A 2 -24.45 2.71 -5.52
N ASP A 3 -25.05 3.09 -4.41
CA ASP A 3 -25.63 4.41 -4.25
C ASP A 3 -24.52 5.44 -4.42
N ARG A 4 -24.54 6.15 -5.55
CA ARG A 4 -23.60 7.23 -5.81
C ARG A 4 -23.96 8.41 -4.92
N ILE A 5 -23.11 8.70 -3.95
CA ILE A 5 -23.26 9.91 -3.15
C ILE A 5 -22.73 11.09 -3.97
N GLU A 6 -23.61 12.02 -4.30
CA GLU A 6 -23.24 13.28 -4.95
C GLU A 6 -23.02 14.36 -3.89
N TRP A 7 -21.86 15.01 -4.01
CA TRP A 7 -21.54 16.13 -3.14
C TRP A 7 -21.76 17.43 -3.90
N THR A 8 -22.66 18.26 -3.39
CA THR A 8 -22.83 19.63 -3.88
C THR A 8 -22.68 20.62 -2.73
N ALA A 9 -22.21 21.81 -3.02
CA ALA A 9 -22.16 22.89 -2.06
C ALA A 9 -22.85 24.12 -2.68
N LEU A 10 -23.58 24.85 -1.85
CA LEU A 10 -24.20 26.11 -2.27
C LEU A 10 -23.11 27.09 -2.74
N HIS A 11 -23.39 27.82 -3.82
CA HIS A 11 -22.43 28.75 -4.43
C HIS A 11 -21.90 29.78 -3.43
N SER A 12 -22.76 30.32 -2.59
CA SER A 12 -22.38 31.25 -1.52
C SER A 12 -21.38 30.65 -0.53
N TYR A 13 -21.53 29.35 -0.16
CA TYR A 13 -20.58 28.66 0.69
C TYR A 13 -19.22 28.47 0.01
N MET A 14 -19.22 28.20 -1.28
CA MET A 14 -17.97 28.10 -2.06
C MET A 14 -17.23 29.43 -2.10
N LEU A 15 -17.96 30.55 -2.28
CA LEU A 15 -17.36 31.90 -2.34
C LEU A 15 -16.79 32.36 -0.99
N TYR A 16 -17.55 32.18 0.10
CA TYR A 16 -17.18 32.77 1.40
C TYR A 16 -16.50 31.79 2.36
N ASN A 17 -16.60 30.47 2.13
CA ASN A 17 -16.10 29.44 3.02
C ASN A 17 -15.37 28.29 2.28
N GLU A 18 -14.75 28.57 1.15
CA GLU A 18 -14.10 27.56 0.30
C GLU A 18 -13.22 26.59 1.08
N ARG A 19 -12.39 27.11 1.99
CA ARG A 19 -11.47 26.29 2.80
C ARG A 19 -12.22 25.28 3.68
N LYS A 20 -13.34 25.70 4.30
CA LYS A 20 -14.18 24.83 5.15
C LYS A 20 -14.90 23.78 4.30
N VAL A 21 -15.43 24.17 3.13
CA VAL A 21 -16.12 23.26 2.21
C VAL A 21 -15.16 22.20 1.70
N ARG A 22 -13.93 22.58 1.30
CA ARG A 22 -12.89 21.64 0.89
C ARG A 22 -12.50 20.67 2.00
N ALA A 23 -12.29 21.18 3.22
CA ALA A 23 -11.95 20.33 4.37
C ALA A 23 -13.06 19.33 4.69
N LEU A 24 -14.32 19.76 4.65
CA LEU A 24 -15.48 18.90 4.87
C LEU A 24 -15.62 17.83 3.78
N ARG A 25 -15.41 18.21 2.52
CA ARG A 25 -15.40 17.28 1.38
C ARG A 25 -14.33 16.21 1.55
N LEU A 26 -13.10 16.58 1.93
CA LEU A 26 -12.02 15.63 2.17
C LEU A 26 -12.34 14.70 3.34
N LYS A 27 -12.88 15.22 4.43
CA LYS A 27 -13.30 14.40 5.58
C LYS A 27 -14.40 13.40 5.19
N PHE A 28 -15.34 13.81 4.36
CA PHE A 28 -16.40 12.95 3.86
C PHE A 28 -15.85 11.86 2.95
N LEU A 29 -15.02 12.20 1.96
CA LEU A 29 -14.38 11.25 1.04
C LEU A 29 -13.54 10.22 1.82
N ARG A 30 -12.75 10.68 2.80
CA ARG A 30 -11.99 9.80 3.67
C ARG A 30 -12.90 8.81 4.40
N ARG A 31 -13.96 9.31 5.05
CA ARG A 31 -14.89 8.45 5.79
C ARG A 31 -15.61 7.45 4.88
N SER A 32 -16.00 7.86 3.69
CA SER A 32 -16.62 6.98 2.70
C SER A 32 -15.67 5.87 2.25
N ALA A 33 -14.42 6.19 1.93
CA ALA A 33 -13.40 5.21 1.58
C ALA A 33 -13.16 4.21 2.72
N CYS A 34 -13.09 4.68 3.95
CA CYS A 34 -12.93 3.84 5.12
C CYS A 34 -14.11 2.88 5.34
N ILE A 35 -15.34 3.35 5.15
CA ILE A 35 -16.53 2.49 5.26
C ILE A 35 -16.48 1.42 4.16
N GLN A 36 -16.14 1.80 2.93
CA GLN A 36 -16.04 0.86 1.82
C GLN A 36 -14.98 -0.20 2.07
N ALA A 37 -13.82 0.18 2.57
CA ALA A 37 -12.76 -0.75 2.94
C ALA A 37 -13.22 -1.74 4.03
N ARG A 38 -13.90 -1.25 5.07
CA ARG A 38 -14.45 -2.12 6.12
C ARG A 38 -15.49 -3.11 5.60
N VAL A 39 -16.36 -2.67 4.69
CA VAL A 39 -17.33 -3.57 4.05
C VAL A 39 -16.61 -4.66 3.25
N THR A 40 -15.58 -4.30 2.49
CA THR A 40 -14.76 -5.26 1.75
C THR A 40 -14.07 -6.24 2.70
N ASP A 41 -13.45 -5.75 3.77
CA ASP A 41 -12.81 -6.59 4.78
C ASP A 41 -13.82 -7.54 5.47
N TYR A 42 -15.02 -7.07 5.77
CA TYR A 42 -16.08 -7.90 6.34
C TYR A 42 -16.50 -9.03 5.39
N LEU A 43 -16.66 -8.73 4.11
CA LEU A 43 -17.00 -9.75 3.10
C LEU A 43 -15.90 -10.79 2.90
N GLN A 44 -14.64 -10.42 3.16
CA GLN A 44 -13.46 -11.29 3.04
C GLN A 44 -12.99 -11.87 4.38
N GLN A 45 -13.72 -11.63 5.46
CA GLN A 45 -13.28 -11.94 6.83
C GLN A 45 -12.83 -13.39 7.00
N HIS A 46 -13.50 -14.35 6.37
CA HIS A 46 -13.12 -15.77 6.44
C HIS A 46 -11.71 -16.02 5.89
N LYS A 47 -11.32 -15.35 4.78
CA LYS A 47 -9.95 -15.44 4.21
C LYS A 47 -8.94 -14.78 5.14
N VAL A 48 -9.28 -13.62 5.67
CA VAL A 48 -8.42 -12.90 6.61
C VAL A 48 -8.16 -13.72 7.86
N MET A 49 -9.18 -14.35 8.44
CA MET A 49 -9.03 -15.20 9.63
C MET A 49 -8.12 -16.40 9.36
N ASP A 50 -8.28 -17.08 8.23
CA ASP A 50 -7.43 -18.21 7.84
C ASP A 50 -5.97 -17.76 7.64
N ASN A 51 -5.75 -16.66 6.94
CA ASN A 51 -4.43 -16.08 6.76
C ASN A 51 -3.78 -15.69 8.10
N VAL A 52 -4.51 -14.98 8.98
CA VAL A 52 -4.02 -14.57 10.30
C VAL A 52 -3.59 -15.78 11.13
N ALA A 53 -4.43 -16.82 11.20
CA ALA A 53 -4.11 -18.02 11.96
C ALA A 53 -2.83 -18.71 11.46
N ASN A 54 -2.67 -18.84 10.15
CA ASN A 54 -1.49 -19.45 9.53
C ASN A 54 -0.23 -18.57 9.71
N ASN A 55 -0.34 -17.27 9.49
CA ASN A 55 0.80 -16.36 9.51
C ASN A 55 1.34 -16.11 10.92
N LEU A 56 0.47 -16.04 11.93
CA LEU A 56 0.89 -15.93 13.33
C LEU A 56 1.60 -17.21 13.82
N GLY A 57 1.26 -18.37 13.25
CA GLY A 57 2.00 -19.61 13.51
C GLY A 57 3.48 -19.57 13.05
N LYS A 58 3.83 -18.64 12.15
CA LYS A 58 5.20 -18.47 11.62
C LYS A 58 6.01 -17.39 12.36
N LEU A 59 5.45 -16.76 13.40
CA LEU A 59 6.16 -15.72 14.16
C LEU A 59 7.47 -16.18 14.77
N LYS A 60 7.62 -17.46 15.10
CA LYS A 60 8.87 -18.04 15.62
C LYS A 60 10.06 -17.88 14.66
N ASP A 61 9.79 -17.76 13.37
CA ASP A 61 10.78 -17.65 12.30
C ASP A 61 10.91 -16.20 11.79
N ALA A 62 10.26 -15.26 12.46
CA ALA A 62 10.21 -13.86 12.07
C ALA A 62 10.68 -12.93 13.21
N PHE A 63 11.30 -11.81 12.85
CA PHE A 63 11.56 -10.73 13.80
C PHE A 63 10.37 -9.76 13.84
N PHE A 64 10.23 -9.01 14.93
CA PHE A 64 9.25 -7.94 15.02
C PHE A 64 9.78 -6.69 14.31
N ALA A 65 9.16 -6.32 13.18
CA ALA A 65 9.57 -5.15 12.41
C ALA A 65 9.39 -3.84 13.21
N ASN A 66 8.49 -3.83 14.18
CA ASN A 66 8.26 -2.71 15.09
C ASN A 66 9.49 -2.37 15.95
N ASP A 67 10.38 -3.34 16.23
CA ASP A 67 11.61 -3.14 16.99
C ASP A 67 12.68 -2.34 16.22
N LEU A 68 12.45 -2.12 14.93
CA LEU A 68 13.29 -1.26 14.10
C LEU A 68 12.98 0.24 14.29
N LYS A 69 12.02 0.60 15.13
CA LYS A 69 11.64 1.99 15.42
C LYS A 69 12.88 2.83 15.76
N GLY A 70 13.04 3.95 15.04
CA GLY A 70 14.14 4.89 15.23
C GLY A 70 15.53 4.43 14.78
N LYS A 71 15.68 3.21 14.24
CA LYS A 71 16.99 2.67 13.83
C LYS A 71 17.56 3.29 12.56
N PHE A 72 16.74 3.98 11.77
CA PHE A 72 17.13 4.60 10.50
C PHE A 72 16.97 6.13 10.54
N LYS A 73 17.21 6.71 11.72
CA LYS A 73 17.06 8.16 11.93
C LYS A 73 17.96 8.96 10.99
N GLY A 74 17.33 9.85 10.21
CA GLY A 74 17.99 10.72 9.24
C GLY A 74 18.47 10.03 7.97
N ILE A 75 18.15 8.76 7.77
CA ILE A 75 18.40 8.06 6.52
C ILE A 75 17.25 8.34 5.56
N PRO A 76 17.51 8.81 4.33
CA PRO A 76 16.45 8.98 3.35
C PRO A 76 15.73 7.65 3.04
N ALA A 77 14.41 7.69 2.84
CA ALA A 77 13.66 6.55 2.36
C ALA A 77 12.95 6.87 1.05
N VAL A 78 12.91 5.91 0.13
CA VAL A 78 12.16 5.97 -1.12
C VAL A 78 11.07 4.90 -1.08
N ILE A 79 9.82 5.35 -1.03
CA ILE A 79 8.64 4.49 -1.11
C ILE A 79 8.27 4.33 -2.58
N CYS A 80 8.42 3.12 -3.09
CA CYS A 80 8.12 2.81 -4.48
C CYS A 80 6.67 2.34 -4.63
N GLY A 81 5.95 2.90 -5.60
CA GLY A 81 4.66 2.44 -6.10
C GLY A 81 4.79 1.88 -7.51
N ALA A 82 3.82 1.10 -7.98
CA ALA A 82 3.84 0.47 -9.29
C ALA A 82 3.25 1.34 -10.42
N GLY A 83 3.10 2.64 -10.22
CA GLY A 83 2.58 3.56 -11.22
C GLY A 83 3.53 3.71 -12.42
N HIS A 84 3.00 4.22 -13.52
CA HIS A 84 3.71 4.30 -14.81
C HIS A 84 5.02 5.12 -14.72
N SER A 85 5.06 6.14 -13.87
CA SER A 85 6.25 6.98 -13.67
C SER A 85 7.43 6.23 -13.03
N LEU A 86 7.20 5.08 -12.40
CA LEU A 86 8.27 4.27 -11.83
C LEU A 86 9.31 3.87 -12.87
N ALA A 87 8.88 3.52 -14.09
CA ALA A 87 9.76 3.10 -15.17
C ALA A 87 10.83 4.16 -15.53
N GLN A 88 10.49 5.45 -15.36
CA GLN A 88 11.41 6.56 -15.67
C GLN A 88 12.49 6.76 -14.59
N ALA A 89 12.30 6.19 -13.40
CA ALA A 89 13.21 6.37 -12.27
C ALA A 89 14.13 5.17 -12.02
N MET A 90 14.10 4.15 -12.87
CA MET A 90 14.81 2.88 -12.63
C MET A 90 16.32 3.06 -12.52
N GLU A 91 16.92 3.86 -13.40
CA GLU A 91 18.37 4.11 -13.34
C GLU A 91 18.78 4.87 -12.08
N GLN A 92 17.95 5.81 -11.62
CA GLN A 92 18.19 6.53 -10.37
C GLN A 92 18.06 5.58 -9.17
N LEU A 93 17.07 4.68 -9.18
CA LEU A 93 16.87 3.70 -8.11
C LEU A 93 18.05 2.73 -7.98
N LYS A 94 18.65 2.27 -9.09
CA LYS A 94 19.85 1.43 -9.09
C LYS A 94 21.04 2.13 -8.39
N GLY A 95 21.13 3.44 -8.50
CA GLY A 95 22.19 4.24 -7.89
C GLY A 95 21.99 4.60 -6.41
N LEU A 96 20.91 4.13 -5.78
CA LEU A 96 20.57 4.45 -4.39
C LEU A 96 21.14 3.49 -3.35
N ASP A 97 21.81 2.41 -3.77
CA ASP A 97 22.48 1.50 -2.86
C ASP A 97 23.36 2.30 -1.86
N GLN A 98 23.17 2.05 -0.58
CA GLN A 98 23.86 2.72 0.55
C GLN A 98 23.55 4.23 0.72
N LYS A 99 22.65 4.81 -0.09
CA LYS A 99 22.29 6.25 0.02
C LYS A 99 20.89 6.48 0.57
N ALA A 100 19.97 5.55 0.33
CA ALA A 100 18.61 5.64 0.77
C ALA A 100 18.00 4.25 0.98
N LEU A 101 17.05 4.14 1.88
CA LEU A 101 16.28 2.92 2.10
C LEU A 101 15.17 2.80 1.05
N VAL A 102 15.29 1.89 0.09
CA VAL A 102 14.26 1.64 -0.93
C VAL A 102 13.26 0.62 -0.38
N ILE A 103 12.00 1.02 -0.26
CA ILE A 103 10.90 0.18 0.24
C ILE A 103 9.89 -0.01 -0.89
N ALA A 104 9.56 -1.26 -1.18
CA ALA A 104 8.60 -1.63 -2.22
C ALA A 104 7.53 -2.57 -1.68
N GLY A 105 6.29 -2.44 -2.14
CA GLY A 105 5.20 -3.29 -1.71
C GLY A 105 4.34 -3.79 -2.87
N GLY A 106 3.75 -4.98 -2.70
CA GLY A 106 2.82 -5.57 -3.65
C GLY A 106 3.37 -5.62 -5.07
N SER A 107 2.58 -5.18 -6.03
CA SER A 107 2.93 -5.17 -7.46
C SER A 107 4.21 -4.42 -7.81
N THR A 108 4.67 -3.51 -6.96
CA THR A 108 5.92 -2.75 -7.18
C THR A 108 7.14 -3.66 -7.14
N ILE A 109 7.10 -4.72 -6.34
CA ILE A 109 8.20 -5.65 -6.18
C ILE A 109 8.50 -6.35 -7.50
N THR A 110 7.45 -6.81 -8.19
CA THR A 110 7.59 -7.46 -9.51
C THR A 110 8.08 -6.48 -10.57
N ALA A 111 7.58 -5.24 -10.54
CA ALA A 111 8.05 -4.20 -11.45
C ALA A 111 9.54 -3.91 -11.28
N LEU A 112 10.02 -3.70 -10.05
CA LEU A 112 11.43 -3.47 -9.76
C LEU A 112 12.30 -4.66 -10.20
N GLY A 113 11.86 -5.90 -9.91
CA GLY A 113 12.54 -7.12 -10.31
C GLY A 113 12.70 -7.24 -11.84
N HIS A 114 11.67 -6.85 -12.61
CA HIS A 114 11.72 -6.82 -14.08
C HIS A 114 12.85 -5.90 -14.60
N TYR A 115 13.13 -4.80 -13.92
CA TYR A 115 14.19 -3.85 -14.29
C TYR A 115 15.55 -4.15 -13.60
N GLY A 116 15.65 -5.25 -12.85
CA GLY A 116 16.85 -5.60 -12.12
C GLY A 116 17.16 -4.70 -10.94
N VAL A 117 16.15 -4.02 -10.40
CA VAL A 117 16.28 -3.20 -9.18
C VAL A 117 15.86 -4.03 -7.98
N ARG A 118 16.72 -4.13 -6.96
CA ARG A 118 16.40 -4.79 -5.69
C ARG A 118 16.02 -3.73 -4.66
N PRO A 119 14.82 -3.79 -4.07
CA PRO A 119 14.52 -2.96 -2.91
C PRO A 119 15.31 -3.45 -1.69
N HIS A 120 15.53 -2.59 -0.70
CA HIS A 120 16.13 -2.98 0.57
C HIS A 120 15.12 -3.73 1.46
N ILE A 121 13.84 -3.38 1.34
CA ILE A 121 12.74 -3.99 2.07
C ILE A 121 11.57 -4.21 1.12
N ALA A 122 11.07 -5.44 1.07
CA ALA A 122 9.81 -5.78 0.43
C ALA A 122 8.70 -5.86 1.48
N MET A 123 7.48 -5.42 1.13
CA MET A 123 6.33 -5.44 2.02
C MET A 123 5.09 -5.95 1.30
N ALA A 124 4.27 -6.75 1.98
CA ALA A 124 2.96 -7.13 1.46
C ALA A 124 1.93 -7.31 2.59
N VAL A 125 0.66 -7.05 2.27
CA VAL A 125 -0.45 -7.06 3.24
C VAL A 125 -1.76 -7.59 2.65
N ASP A 126 -1.84 -7.83 1.34
CA ASP A 126 -3.10 -8.19 0.69
C ASP A 126 -3.46 -9.66 0.97
N PRO A 127 -4.71 -9.95 1.44
CA PRO A 127 -5.15 -11.30 1.76
C PRO A 127 -5.57 -12.13 0.54
N ASN A 128 -5.57 -11.54 -0.66
CA ASN A 128 -6.14 -12.16 -1.84
C ASN A 128 -5.13 -13.01 -2.62
N GLU A 129 -5.66 -14.02 -3.32
CA GLU A 129 -4.91 -14.92 -4.20
C GLU A 129 -4.15 -14.16 -5.29
N GLU A 130 -4.72 -13.04 -5.78
CA GLU A 130 -4.09 -12.23 -6.82
C GLU A 130 -2.76 -11.63 -6.36
N GLU A 131 -2.57 -11.40 -5.07
CA GLU A 131 -1.28 -10.95 -4.53
C GLU A 131 -0.26 -12.08 -4.55
N TYR A 132 -0.67 -13.30 -4.16
CA TYR A 132 0.18 -14.47 -4.26
C TYR A 132 0.61 -14.74 -5.70
N GLU A 133 -0.33 -14.74 -6.65
CA GLU A 133 -0.05 -14.94 -8.06
C GLU A 133 0.93 -13.89 -8.63
N ARG A 134 0.86 -12.65 -8.17
CA ARG A 134 1.81 -11.59 -8.55
C ARG A 134 3.20 -11.81 -7.97
N LEU A 135 3.28 -12.25 -6.72
CA LEU A 135 4.54 -12.33 -6.00
C LEU A 135 5.29 -13.64 -6.23
N ARG A 136 4.61 -14.77 -6.45
CA ARG A 136 5.22 -16.11 -6.55
C ARG A 136 6.29 -16.27 -7.63
N THR A 137 6.28 -15.42 -8.65
CA THR A 137 7.24 -15.43 -9.76
C THR A 137 8.31 -14.35 -9.64
N SER A 138 8.32 -13.62 -8.53
CA SER A 138 9.20 -12.48 -8.31
C SER A 138 10.45 -12.90 -7.53
N SER A 139 11.59 -12.27 -7.81
CA SER A 139 12.82 -12.38 -7.01
C SER A 139 12.76 -11.62 -5.68
N CYS A 140 11.59 -11.08 -5.29
CA CYS A 140 11.40 -10.36 -4.02
C CYS A 140 11.70 -11.21 -2.79
N PHE A 141 11.68 -12.52 -2.94
CA PHE A 141 11.98 -13.47 -1.87
C PHE A 141 13.47 -13.53 -1.50
N GLU A 142 14.31 -12.76 -2.18
CA GLU A 142 15.74 -12.61 -1.87
C GLU A 142 16.08 -11.36 -1.04
N VAL A 143 15.07 -10.59 -0.62
CA VAL A 143 15.24 -9.39 0.23
C VAL A 143 14.43 -9.52 1.51
N PRO A 144 14.79 -8.83 2.62
CA PRO A 144 14.00 -8.81 3.83
C PRO A 144 12.53 -8.50 3.53
N PHE A 145 11.64 -9.38 3.96
CA PHE A 145 10.23 -9.33 3.62
C PHE A 145 9.37 -9.04 4.84
N LEU A 146 8.71 -7.88 4.84
CA LEU A 146 7.80 -7.50 5.92
C LEU A 146 6.36 -7.87 5.57
N TYR A 147 5.67 -8.50 6.50
CA TYR A 147 4.31 -8.95 6.32
C TYR A 147 3.40 -8.56 7.48
N SER A 148 2.14 -8.31 7.17
CA SER A 148 1.08 -8.24 8.19
C SER A 148 0.40 -9.60 8.35
N ALA A 149 -0.24 -9.82 9.48
CA ALA A 149 -0.92 -11.08 9.75
C ALA A 149 -1.96 -11.48 8.69
N ARG A 150 -2.59 -10.52 8.03
CA ARG A 150 -3.63 -10.77 7.02
C ARG A 150 -3.12 -11.20 5.65
N LEU A 151 -1.83 -11.07 5.37
CA LEU A 151 -1.23 -11.43 4.08
C LEU A 151 -1.63 -12.85 3.65
N HIS A 152 -1.80 -13.07 2.35
CA HIS A 152 -2.08 -14.41 1.82
C HIS A 152 -1.05 -15.42 2.32
N LYS A 153 -1.52 -16.48 2.97
CA LYS A 153 -0.70 -17.43 3.75
C LYS A 153 0.40 -18.13 2.96
N ASP A 154 0.16 -18.38 1.67
CA ASP A 154 1.10 -19.14 0.84
C ASP A 154 2.32 -18.29 0.42
N ILE A 155 2.24 -16.97 0.51
CA ILE A 155 3.38 -16.08 0.24
C ILE A 155 4.52 -16.38 1.22
N LEU A 156 4.23 -16.50 2.52
CA LEU A 156 5.26 -16.78 3.52
C LEU A 156 5.89 -18.16 3.39
N SER A 157 5.20 -19.10 2.73
CA SER A 157 5.75 -20.43 2.45
C SER A 157 6.76 -20.41 1.31
N SER A 158 6.75 -19.36 0.50
CA SER A 158 7.66 -19.17 -0.64
C SER A 158 8.82 -18.24 -0.34
N THR A 159 8.86 -17.63 0.87
CA THR A 159 9.93 -16.71 1.27
C THR A 159 11.13 -17.47 1.82
N HIS A 160 12.33 -17.13 1.35
CA HIS A 160 13.58 -17.74 1.79
C HIS A 160 14.50 -16.79 2.55
N MET A 161 14.09 -15.51 2.70
CA MET A 161 14.84 -14.47 3.40
C MET A 161 14.27 -14.20 4.80
N GLN A 162 14.92 -13.30 5.51
CA GLN A 162 14.43 -12.87 6.82
C GLN A 162 13.03 -12.29 6.71
N MET A 163 12.12 -12.86 7.47
CA MET A 163 10.74 -12.38 7.57
C MET A 163 10.59 -11.44 8.76
N GLY A 164 9.98 -10.28 8.54
CA GLY A 164 9.64 -9.34 9.60
C GLY A 164 8.13 -9.24 9.76
N TYR A 165 7.63 -9.59 10.93
CA TYR A 165 6.23 -9.39 11.27
C TYR A 165 5.99 -7.91 11.58
N LEU A 166 5.08 -7.29 10.82
CA LEU A 166 4.66 -5.91 11.00
C LEU A 166 3.33 -5.87 11.75
N CYS A 167 3.38 -5.50 13.03
CA CYS A 167 2.18 -5.31 13.83
C CYS A 167 1.42 -4.06 13.34
N SER A 168 0.39 -4.27 12.55
CA SER A 168 -0.34 -3.22 11.88
C SER A 168 -1.84 -3.18 12.22
N ASN A 169 -2.34 -4.16 12.97
CA ASN A 169 -3.76 -4.38 13.27
C ASN A 169 -4.64 -4.47 12.00
N THR A 170 -4.04 -4.82 10.86
CA THR A 170 -4.76 -4.94 9.59
C THR A 170 -5.57 -6.25 9.48
N GLY A 171 -5.29 -7.24 10.31
CA GLY A 171 -6.07 -8.49 10.46
C GLY A 171 -7.31 -8.35 11.33
N GLY A 172 -7.59 -7.13 11.83
CA GLY A 172 -8.80 -6.81 12.56
C GLY A 172 -8.89 -7.42 13.97
N VAL A 173 -10.11 -7.62 14.43
CA VAL A 173 -10.39 -8.11 15.81
C VAL A 173 -9.80 -9.50 16.05
N PHE A 174 -9.74 -10.34 15.03
CA PHE A 174 -9.18 -11.69 15.18
C PHE A 174 -7.67 -11.66 15.42
N GLU A 175 -6.93 -10.79 14.72
CA GLU A 175 -5.50 -10.57 14.96
C GLU A 175 -5.27 -10.06 16.39
N GLN A 176 -6.07 -9.10 16.87
CA GLN A 176 -5.97 -8.57 18.23
C GLN A 176 -6.22 -9.67 19.27
N TRP A 177 -7.25 -10.47 19.09
CA TRP A 177 -7.56 -11.59 19.98
C TRP A 177 -6.41 -12.62 20.00
N MET A 178 -5.84 -12.93 18.85
CA MET A 178 -4.69 -13.84 18.76
C MET A 178 -3.45 -13.24 19.46
N HIS A 179 -3.19 -11.95 19.32
CA HIS A 179 -2.10 -11.27 20.04
C HIS A 179 -2.27 -11.40 21.55
N GLU A 180 -3.47 -11.17 22.07
CA GLU A 180 -3.76 -11.34 23.50
C GLU A 180 -3.49 -12.78 23.96
N LYS A 181 -3.93 -13.78 23.17
CA LYS A 181 -3.74 -15.20 23.50
C LYS A 181 -2.28 -15.65 23.44
N LEU A 182 -1.50 -15.07 22.54
CA LEU A 182 -0.08 -15.38 22.36
C LEU A 182 0.85 -14.50 23.20
N GLY A 183 0.31 -13.55 23.97
CA GLY A 183 1.10 -12.61 24.75
C GLY A 183 1.93 -11.65 23.88
N ILE A 184 1.48 -11.32 22.69
CA ILE A 184 2.17 -10.41 21.77
C ILE A 184 1.79 -8.97 22.12
N HIS A 185 2.77 -8.21 22.55
CA HIS A 185 2.61 -6.79 22.90
C HIS A 185 3.41 -5.94 21.91
N CYS A 186 2.73 -5.37 20.93
CA CYS A 186 3.35 -4.45 19.98
C CYS A 186 2.41 -3.28 19.64
N GLU A 187 2.98 -2.08 19.54
CA GLU A 187 2.26 -0.91 19.07
C GLU A 187 2.09 -0.97 17.55
N SER A 188 0.88 -0.74 17.06
CA SER A 188 0.62 -0.73 15.62
C SER A 188 1.14 0.54 14.94
N PHE A 189 1.93 0.39 13.89
CA PHE A 189 2.35 1.50 13.03
C PHE A 189 1.16 2.19 12.34
N ALA A 190 0.08 1.47 12.07
CA ALA A 190 -1.10 2.04 11.42
C ALA A 190 -1.77 3.13 12.25
N LEU A 191 -1.66 3.07 13.58
CA LEU A 191 -2.23 4.10 14.47
C LEU A 191 -1.61 5.48 14.25
N ALA A 192 -0.35 5.54 13.84
CA ALA A 192 0.36 6.79 13.59
C ALA A 192 -0.19 7.59 12.39
N LEU A 193 -0.86 6.93 11.43
CA LEU A 193 -1.53 7.56 10.29
C LEU A 193 -3.05 7.69 10.43
N GLY A 194 -3.58 7.30 11.60
CA GLY A 194 -5.01 7.06 11.80
C GLY A 194 -5.36 5.64 11.35
N SER A 195 -6.31 5.01 12.00
CA SER A 195 -6.62 3.56 12.04
C SER A 195 -6.77 2.81 10.68
N GLU A 196 -6.28 3.32 9.57
CA GLU A 196 -6.66 2.87 8.25
C GLU A 196 -5.52 3.07 7.24
N ALA A 197 -4.45 2.28 7.40
CA ALA A 197 -3.49 2.11 6.31
C ALA A 197 -4.14 1.24 5.23
N LEU A 198 -4.95 1.85 4.36
CA LEU A 198 -5.75 1.18 3.33
C LEU A 198 -4.93 0.68 2.14
N SER A 199 -3.64 1.00 2.08
CA SER A 199 -2.75 0.56 1.01
C SER A 199 -1.36 0.27 1.55
N ILE A 200 -0.65 -0.60 0.84
CA ILE A 200 0.76 -0.90 1.16
C ILE A 200 1.64 0.36 1.13
N THR A 201 1.36 1.31 0.24
CA THR A 201 2.09 2.59 0.16
C THR A 201 1.92 3.43 1.43
N THR A 202 0.70 3.50 1.97
CA THR A 202 0.45 4.22 3.23
C THR A 202 1.10 3.52 4.41
N LEU A 203 1.07 2.19 4.45
CA LEU A 203 1.72 1.42 5.49
C LEU A 203 3.25 1.56 5.42
N ALA A 204 3.84 1.48 4.23
CA ALA A 204 5.27 1.71 4.02
C ALA A 204 5.71 3.12 4.45
N THR A 205 4.86 4.12 4.21
CA THR A 205 5.10 5.50 4.66
C THR A 205 5.08 5.60 6.19
N ALA A 206 4.10 4.98 6.85
CA ALA A 206 4.05 4.92 8.30
C ALA A 206 5.29 4.22 8.87
N PHE A 207 5.66 3.11 8.28
CA PHE A 207 6.83 2.35 8.68
C PHE A 207 8.11 3.17 8.54
N ALA A 208 8.37 3.78 7.37
CA ALA A 208 9.55 4.62 7.17
C ALA A 208 9.62 5.79 8.17
N ARG A 209 8.48 6.38 8.51
CA ARG A 209 8.41 7.44 9.53
C ARG A 209 8.77 6.92 10.91
N GLU A 210 8.25 5.77 11.33
CA GLU A 210 8.58 5.16 12.62
C GLU A 210 10.04 4.69 12.68
N LEU A 211 10.62 4.28 11.56
CA LEU A 211 12.07 4.02 11.45
C LEU A 211 12.91 5.28 11.70
N GLY A 212 12.31 6.47 11.58
CA GLY A 212 12.99 7.76 11.71
C GLY A 212 13.59 8.24 10.39
N CYS A 213 13.18 7.70 9.26
CA CYS A 213 13.68 8.11 7.95
C CYS A 213 13.32 9.56 7.63
N ASP A 214 14.29 10.32 7.13
CA ASP A 214 14.13 11.71 6.71
C ASP A 214 15.20 12.06 5.66
N PRO A 215 14.80 12.56 4.45
CA PRO A 215 13.44 12.71 3.95
C PRO A 215 12.78 11.39 3.52
N ILE A 216 11.45 11.40 3.38
CA ILE A 216 10.69 10.33 2.75
C ILE A 216 10.25 10.78 1.36
N LEU A 217 10.65 10.06 0.33
CA LEU A 217 10.38 10.33 -1.07
C LEU A 217 9.41 9.29 -1.64
N PHE A 218 8.62 9.68 -2.62
CA PHE A 218 7.72 8.79 -3.35
C PHE A 218 8.17 8.64 -4.79
N CYS A 219 8.19 7.41 -5.29
CA CYS A 219 8.52 7.09 -6.66
C CYS A 219 7.47 6.14 -7.23
N GLY A 220 6.89 6.44 -8.39
CA GLY A 220 5.85 5.60 -8.99
C GLY A 220 4.52 5.58 -8.25
N VAL A 221 4.23 6.58 -7.41
CA VAL A 221 2.95 6.72 -6.68
C VAL A 221 2.09 7.74 -7.44
N ASP A 222 1.60 7.34 -8.61
CA ASP A 222 0.97 8.26 -9.55
C ASP A 222 -0.48 8.59 -9.20
N LEU A 223 -1.18 7.70 -8.48
CA LEU A 223 -2.61 7.79 -8.15
C LEU A 223 -3.48 8.07 -9.39
N ALA A 224 -3.02 7.66 -10.56
CA ALA A 224 -3.64 7.89 -11.85
C ALA A 224 -3.24 6.78 -12.84
N TYR A 225 -4.07 6.55 -13.83
CA TYR A 225 -3.76 5.66 -14.95
C TYR A 225 -3.13 6.45 -16.08
N SER A 226 -2.09 5.91 -16.68
CA SER A 226 -1.42 6.48 -17.86
C SER A 226 -1.55 5.52 -19.03
N ASN A 227 -1.93 6.02 -20.21
CA ASN A 227 -2.06 5.22 -21.44
C ASN A 227 -2.95 3.98 -21.27
N ASN A 228 -4.04 4.09 -20.52
CA ASN A 228 -4.96 3.00 -20.18
C ASN A 228 -4.26 1.81 -19.46
N GLN A 229 -3.14 2.03 -18.83
CA GLN A 229 -2.42 1.06 -18.01
C GLN A 229 -2.54 1.42 -16.55
N GLN A 230 -2.82 0.40 -15.74
CA GLN A 230 -2.89 0.54 -14.29
C GLN A 230 -1.51 0.58 -13.64
N TYR A 231 -0.58 -0.20 -14.18
CA TYR A 231 0.77 -0.38 -13.64
C TYR A 231 1.84 -0.13 -14.71
N CYS A 232 3.06 0.13 -14.27
CA CYS A 232 4.23 0.16 -15.13
C CYS A 232 4.52 -1.25 -15.70
N PRO A 233 5.30 -1.34 -16.80
CA PRO A 233 5.75 -2.63 -17.33
C PRO A 233 6.46 -3.49 -16.27
N GLY A 234 6.30 -4.81 -16.36
CA GLY A 234 6.91 -5.77 -15.43
C GLY A 234 6.00 -6.27 -14.32
N VAL A 235 4.82 -5.68 -14.14
CA VAL A 235 3.79 -6.26 -13.27
C VAL A 235 3.05 -7.38 -14.01
N ILE A 236 3.03 -8.57 -13.42
CA ILE A 236 2.55 -9.81 -14.07
C ILE A 236 1.03 -9.84 -14.26
N SER A 237 0.26 -9.10 -13.48
CA SER A 237 -1.18 -8.97 -13.68
C SER A 237 -1.48 -8.11 -14.90
N SER A 238 -2.56 -8.41 -15.62
CA SER A 238 -3.03 -7.60 -16.75
C SER A 238 -3.03 -6.12 -16.38
N SER A 239 -2.10 -5.38 -16.96
CA SER A 239 -1.97 -3.94 -16.73
C SER A 239 -2.97 -3.12 -17.55
N SER A 240 -3.73 -3.77 -18.43
CA SER A 240 -4.73 -3.10 -19.26
C SER A 240 -6.05 -2.95 -18.50
N ILE A 241 -6.56 -1.73 -18.49
CA ILE A 241 -7.88 -1.43 -17.95
C ILE A 241 -8.93 -2.08 -18.85
N SER A 242 -9.86 -2.84 -18.29
CA SER A 242 -10.94 -3.45 -19.05
C SER A 242 -11.83 -2.38 -19.71
N LEU A 243 -12.42 -2.69 -20.87
CA LEU A 243 -13.37 -1.77 -21.56
C LEU A 243 -14.51 -1.32 -20.64
N LYS A 244 -14.99 -2.21 -19.73
CA LYS A 244 -16.03 -1.87 -18.75
C LYS A 244 -15.56 -0.84 -17.72
N GLU A 245 -14.31 -0.94 -17.27
CA GLU A 245 -13.71 0.03 -16.35
C GLU A 245 -13.47 1.37 -17.08
N LEU A 246 -13.00 1.31 -18.34
CA LEU A 246 -12.84 2.50 -19.18
C LEU A 246 -14.18 3.22 -19.40
N GLU A 247 -15.25 2.50 -19.66
CA GLU A 247 -16.61 3.07 -19.81
C GLU A 247 -17.10 3.69 -18.51
N SER A 248 -16.84 3.06 -17.37
CA SER A 248 -17.19 3.60 -16.06
C SER A 248 -16.43 4.89 -15.76
N VAL A 249 -15.16 4.96 -16.13
CA VAL A 249 -14.31 6.15 -16.00
C VAL A 249 -14.74 7.22 -17.01
N THR A 250 -15.08 6.83 -18.24
CA THR A 250 -15.54 7.76 -19.29
C THR A 250 -16.87 8.41 -18.93
N ARG A 251 -17.82 7.66 -18.34
CA ARG A 251 -19.09 8.21 -17.83
C ARG A 251 -18.91 9.21 -16.70
N SER A 252 -17.80 9.16 -15.98
CA SER A 252 -17.44 10.15 -14.96
C SER A 252 -16.59 11.31 -15.50
N ARG A 253 -16.16 11.26 -16.78
CA ARG A 253 -15.29 12.27 -17.41
C ARG A 253 -15.89 13.66 -17.51
N ASP A 254 -17.19 13.79 -17.61
CA ASP A 254 -17.86 15.10 -17.66
C ASP A 254 -17.66 15.94 -16.38
N ARG A 255 -17.04 15.33 -15.36
CA ARG A 255 -16.75 15.96 -14.06
C ARG A 255 -15.25 16.01 -13.70
N LEU A 256 -14.37 15.48 -14.56
CA LEU A 256 -12.93 15.49 -14.31
C LEU A 256 -12.33 16.81 -14.83
N VAL A 257 -11.86 17.62 -13.90
CA VAL A 257 -11.03 18.78 -14.22
C VAL A 257 -9.68 18.28 -14.74
N ARG A 258 -9.37 18.49 -16.02
CA ARG A 258 -8.02 18.26 -16.53
C ARG A 258 -7.05 19.17 -15.79
N ARG A 259 -6.11 18.59 -15.09
CA ARG A 259 -4.98 19.32 -14.50
C ARG A 259 -3.72 18.84 -15.17
N LYS A 260 -2.85 19.79 -15.52
CA LYS A 260 -1.49 19.47 -15.92
C LYS A 260 -0.78 18.86 -14.71
N ASN A 261 0.00 17.82 -14.92
CA ASN A 261 0.90 17.31 -13.90
C ASN A 261 2.04 18.35 -13.64
N ILE A 262 2.91 18.05 -12.68
CA ILE A 262 4.07 18.93 -12.36
C ILE A 262 5.00 19.13 -13.56
N GLN A 263 4.99 18.21 -14.52
CA GLN A 263 5.80 18.28 -15.75
C GLN A 263 5.09 19.03 -16.90
N GLY A 264 3.85 19.48 -16.71
CA GLY A 264 3.10 20.27 -17.70
C GLY A 264 2.45 19.47 -18.84
N ILE A 265 2.40 18.14 -18.73
CA ILE A 265 1.80 17.23 -19.73
C ILE A 265 0.33 16.97 -19.41
#